data_a75c0e19b6134661e306e1e67532b616
#
_entry.id   a75c0e19b6134661e306e1e67532b616
#
_cell.length_a   1.000
_cell.length_b   1.000
_cell.length_c   1.000
_cell.angle_alpha   90.00
_cell.angle_beta   90.00
_cell.angle_gamma   90.00
#
_symmetry.space_group_name_H-M   'P 1'
#
loop_
_entity.id
_entity.type
_entity.pdbx_description
1 polymer ?
#
loop_
_entity_poly.entity_id
_entity_poly.type
_entity_poly.pdbx_seq_one_letter_code
_entity_poly.pdbx_strand_id
1 'polypeptide(L)'
;DSRLDSGNFYQNIIANELHSMENWASHLNQEDMDQIVTHLSNAKKRLIVGARSSYSAALWMGTLLNQLLGNTKVVHEFYDSNFEYLTEASEDTVVLLISFARYTKWSLKYAQIAKNHGAKILAITDSISSPAWALADHAIIIEINLNEMGFNSFSCLYCLFDSIVAKIRKTRCKSIS
;
A
#
# COMPACT_ATOMS: atom_id res chain seq x y z
N ASP A 1 27.79 -5.29 -22.43
CA ASP A 1 27.52 -3.86 -22.34
C ASP A 1 28.04 -3.30 -21.02
N SER A 2 29.33 -2.94 -21.04
CA SER A 2 30.09 -2.45 -19.88
C SER A 2 29.99 -0.92 -19.78
N ARG A 3 28.82 -0.39 -19.49
CA ARG A 3 28.63 1.06 -19.33
C ARG A 3 28.08 1.48 -17.97
N LEU A 4 28.30 0.72 -16.94
CA LEU A 4 28.19 1.25 -15.58
C LEU A 4 29.61 1.68 -15.20
N ASP A 5 29.88 2.95 -15.43
CA ASP A 5 31.08 3.62 -14.94
C ASP A 5 31.14 3.39 -13.42
N SER A 6 32.09 2.59 -12.97
CA SER A 6 32.17 2.13 -11.56
C SER A 6 32.32 3.26 -10.54
N GLY A 7 32.56 4.50 -11.00
CA GLY A 7 32.66 5.69 -10.17
C GLY A 7 31.31 6.29 -9.74
N ASN A 8 30.20 5.99 -10.44
CA ASN A 8 28.89 6.62 -10.21
C ASN A 8 27.75 5.60 -10.03
N PHE A 9 28.04 4.34 -9.76
CA PHE A 9 27.02 3.27 -9.70
C PHE A 9 25.85 3.61 -8.76
N TYR A 10 26.15 3.98 -7.52
CA TYR A 10 25.11 4.30 -6.52
C TYR A 10 24.31 5.55 -6.90
N GLN A 11 24.98 6.58 -7.40
CA GLN A 11 24.31 7.80 -7.87
C GLN A 11 23.37 7.51 -9.05
N ASN A 12 23.75 6.63 -9.96
CA ASN A 12 22.91 6.25 -11.09
C ASN A 12 21.65 5.51 -10.65
N ILE A 13 21.77 4.59 -9.68
CA ILE A 13 20.59 3.91 -9.10
C ILE A 13 19.66 4.93 -8.44
N ILE A 14 20.21 5.82 -7.60
CA ILE A 14 19.43 6.85 -6.92
C ILE A 14 18.76 7.80 -7.93
N ALA A 15 19.47 8.20 -8.99
CA ALA A 15 18.93 9.08 -10.02
C ALA A 15 17.77 8.42 -10.78
N ASN A 16 17.85 7.13 -11.07
CA ASN A 16 16.76 6.37 -11.70
C ASN A 16 15.52 6.31 -10.78
N GLU A 17 15.72 6.07 -9.49
CA GLU A 17 14.60 6.06 -8.53
C GLU A 17 13.95 7.45 -8.39
N LEU A 18 14.74 8.52 -8.34
CA LEU A 18 14.23 9.89 -8.32
C LEU A 18 13.41 10.21 -9.57
N HIS A 19 13.91 9.83 -10.75
CA HIS A 19 13.18 10.02 -12.00
C HIS A 19 11.83 9.29 -12.01
N SER A 20 11.81 8.04 -11.54
CA SER A 20 10.56 7.26 -11.40
C SER A 20 9.59 7.92 -10.43
N MET A 21 10.07 8.43 -9.30
CA MET A 21 9.22 9.15 -8.34
C MET A 21 8.64 10.44 -8.94
N GLU A 22 9.43 11.22 -9.66
CA GLU A 22 8.96 12.44 -10.35
C GLU A 22 7.90 12.10 -11.39
N ASN A 23 8.16 11.07 -12.22
CA ASN A 23 7.21 10.62 -13.24
C ASN A 23 5.89 10.17 -12.59
N TRP A 24 5.95 9.31 -11.60
CA TRP A 24 4.76 8.86 -10.87
C TRP A 24 4.01 10.03 -10.22
N ALA A 25 4.71 10.93 -9.54
CA ALA A 25 4.10 12.08 -8.87
C ALA A 25 3.35 13.01 -9.86
N SER A 26 3.86 13.16 -11.09
CA SER A 26 3.22 13.99 -12.12
C SER A 26 1.88 13.42 -12.62
N HIS A 27 1.65 12.12 -12.45
CA HIS A 27 0.43 11.41 -12.86
C HIS A 27 -0.49 11.06 -11.67
N LEU A 28 -0.10 11.46 -10.45
CA LEU A 28 -0.87 11.14 -9.24
C LEU A 28 -2.24 11.82 -9.24
N ASN A 29 -3.29 11.03 -9.12
CA ASN A 29 -4.64 11.55 -8.98
C ASN A 29 -4.90 11.98 -7.53
N GLN A 30 -5.14 13.28 -7.33
CA GLN A 30 -5.39 13.84 -6.01
C GLN A 30 -6.69 13.31 -5.40
N GLU A 31 -7.72 13.06 -6.20
CA GLU A 31 -9.01 12.56 -5.73
C GLU A 31 -8.88 11.13 -5.19
N ASP A 32 -8.17 10.26 -5.91
CA ASP A 32 -7.91 8.88 -5.45
C ASP A 32 -7.13 8.87 -4.13
N MET A 33 -6.15 9.76 -3.98
CA MET A 33 -5.40 9.95 -2.74
C MET A 33 -6.30 10.38 -1.59
N ASP A 34 -7.18 11.35 -1.82
CA ASP A 34 -8.09 11.86 -0.80
C ASP A 34 -9.13 10.80 -0.39
N GLN A 35 -9.59 9.93 -1.32
CA GLN A 35 -10.45 8.79 -1.01
C GLN A 35 -9.75 7.77 -0.11
N ILE A 36 -8.50 7.39 -0.43
CA ILE A 36 -7.71 6.48 0.41
C ILE A 36 -7.54 7.05 1.82
N VAL A 37 -7.14 8.31 1.93
CA VAL A 37 -6.95 9.00 3.22
C VAL A 37 -8.25 9.03 4.03
N THR A 38 -9.37 9.37 3.38
CA THR A 38 -10.69 9.46 4.02
C THR A 38 -11.14 8.12 4.57
N HIS A 39 -11.05 7.05 3.78
CA HIS A 39 -11.45 5.72 4.22
C HIS A 39 -10.55 5.18 5.32
N LEU A 40 -9.23 5.36 5.23
CA LEU A 40 -8.30 4.97 6.30
C LEU A 40 -8.55 5.74 7.59
N SER A 41 -8.86 7.04 7.51
CA SER A 41 -9.09 7.88 8.69
C SER A 41 -10.38 7.51 9.44
N ASN A 42 -11.44 7.20 8.69
CA ASN A 42 -12.79 6.99 9.24
C ASN A 42 -13.07 5.55 9.67
N ALA A 43 -12.27 4.59 9.21
CA ALA A 43 -12.46 3.18 9.56
C ALA A 43 -12.33 2.96 11.07
N LYS A 44 -13.19 2.11 11.65
CA LYS A 44 -13.04 1.64 13.03
C LYS A 44 -11.94 0.58 13.15
N LYS A 45 -11.75 -0.23 12.11
CA LYS A 45 -10.72 -1.28 12.04
C LYS A 45 -10.00 -1.22 10.71
N ARG A 46 -8.68 -1.41 10.72
CA ARG A 46 -7.82 -1.45 9.53
C ARG A 46 -7.06 -2.74 9.48
N LEU A 47 -7.10 -3.41 8.33
CA LEU A 47 -6.33 -4.61 8.03
C LEU A 47 -5.37 -4.27 6.88
N ILE A 48 -4.08 -4.35 7.13
CA ILE A 48 -3.05 -4.08 6.12
C ILE A 48 -2.53 -5.41 5.61
N VAL A 49 -2.75 -5.66 4.34
CA VAL A 49 -2.50 -6.97 3.72
C VAL A 49 -1.41 -6.83 2.66
N GLY A 50 -0.34 -7.55 2.82
CA GLY A 50 0.74 -7.69 1.85
C GLY A 50 1.41 -9.05 2.02
N ALA A 51 1.76 -9.69 0.91
CA ALA A 51 2.41 -10.98 0.93
C ALA A 51 3.81 -10.91 0.33
N ARG A 52 4.71 -11.80 0.75
CA ARG A 52 6.09 -11.88 0.28
C ARG A 52 6.84 -10.54 0.48
N SER A 53 7.42 -9.95 -0.57
CA SER A 53 8.11 -8.65 -0.47
C SER A 53 7.18 -7.51 -0.04
N SER A 54 5.90 -7.54 -0.44
CA SER A 54 4.92 -6.54 -0.02
C SER A 54 4.57 -6.60 1.48
N TYR A 55 4.92 -7.69 2.18
CA TYR A 55 4.70 -7.79 3.61
C TYR A 55 5.53 -6.77 4.41
N SER A 56 6.78 -6.51 4.02
CA SER A 56 7.62 -5.49 4.66
C SER A 56 6.99 -4.10 4.57
N ALA A 57 6.44 -3.77 3.41
CA ALA A 57 5.71 -2.53 3.19
C ALA A 57 4.41 -2.47 4.00
N ALA A 58 3.65 -3.59 4.05
CA ALA A 58 2.45 -3.69 4.86
C ALA A 58 2.74 -3.52 6.36
N LEU A 59 3.85 -4.10 6.84
CA LEU A 59 4.29 -3.96 8.23
C LEU A 59 4.61 -2.51 8.57
N TRP A 60 5.36 -1.82 7.70
CA TRP A 60 5.69 -0.42 7.91
C TRP A 60 4.45 0.47 7.93
N MET A 61 3.60 0.37 6.90
CA MET A 61 2.36 1.16 6.83
C MET A 61 1.42 0.86 7.99
N GLY A 62 1.29 -0.41 8.38
CA GLY A 62 0.47 -0.82 9.52
C GLY A 62 0.98 -0.25 10.84
N THR A 63 2.29 -0.20 11.03
CA THR A 63 2.93 0.43 12.19
C THR A 63 2.59 1.91 12.25
N LEU A 64 2.78 2.65 11.16
CA LEU A 64 2.47 4.09 11.09
C LEU A 64 0.99 4.36 11.36
N LEU A 65 0.09 3.63 10.71
CA LEU A 65 -1.36 3.79 10.91
C LEU A 65 -1.80 3.43 12.31
N ASN A 66 -1.22 2.37 12.91
CA ASN A 66 -1.57 1.99 14.27
C ASN A 66 -1.11 3.03 15.30
N GLN A 67 0.06 3.64 15.12
CA GLN A 67 0.54 4.74 15.97
C GLN A 67 -0.34 5.99 15.85
N LEU A 68 -0.82 6.28 14.63
CA LEU A 68 -1.57 7.50 14.36
C LEU A 68 -3.06 7.37 14.65
N LEU A 69 -3.67 6.23 14.37
CA LEU A 69 -5.11 6.00 14.38
C LEU A 69 -5.55 4.89 15.35
N GLY A 70 -4.64 4.04 15.79
CA GLY A 70 -4.98 2.82 16.56
C GLY A 70 -5.69 1.77 15.71
N ASN A 71 -6.08 0.68 16.34
CA ASN A 71 -6.91 -0.39 15.78
C ASN A 71 -6.56 -0.82 14.33
N THR A 72 -5.26 -0.98 14.10
CA THR A 72 -4.69 -1.40 12.83
C THR A 72 -3.92 -2.71 13.02
N LYS A 73 -4.23 -3.71 12.20
CA LYS A 73 -3.56 -5.03 12.22
C LYS A 73 -2.88 -5.28 10.88
N VAL A 74 -1.67 -5.81 10.94
CA VAL A 74 -0.96 -6.29 9.76
C VAL A 74 -1.24 -7.78 9.61
N VAL A 75 -1.65 -8.19 8.44
CA VAL A 75 -2.07 -9.55 8.15
C VAL A 75 -0.92 -10.28 7.45
N HIS A 76 -0.48 -11.38 8.05
CA HIS A 76 0.62 -12.20 7.55
C HIS A 76 0.13 -13.58 7.13
N GLU A 77 0.53 -14.07 5.95
CA GLU A 77 0.03 -15.31 5.33
C GLU A 77 0.22 -16.59 6.17
N PHE A 78 1.11 -16.57 7.17
CA PHE A 78 1.45 -17.74 7.98
C PHE A 78 0.88 -17.74 9.42
N TYR A 79 0.03 -16.76 9.76
CA TYR A 79 -0.55 -16.69 11.10
C TYR A 79 -2.04 -17.03 11.13
N ASP A 80 -2.43 -17.94 12.03
CA ASP A 80 -3.82 -18.36 12.23
C ASP A 80 -4.73 -17.22 12.73
N SER A 81 -4.17 -16.26 13.47
CA SER A 81 -4.89 -15.07 13.93
C SER A 81 -5.51 -14.22 12.80
N ASN A 82 -5.07 -14.43 11.57
CA ASN A 82 -5.65 -13.76 10.41
C ASN A 82 -7.12 -14.09 10.21
N PHE A 83 -7.56 -15.31 10.56
CA PHE A 83 -8.96 -15.72 10.45
C PHE A 83 -9.85 -15.02 11.47
N GLU A 84 -9.34 -14.77 12.68
CA GLU A 84 -10.06 -13.99 13.69
C GLU A 84 -10.38 -12.57 13.17
N TYR A 85 -9.42 -11.94 12.49
CA TYR A 85 -9.63 -10.62 11.91
C TYR A 85 -10.70 -10.60 10.82
N LEU A 86 -10.84 -11.69 10.06
CA LEU A 86 -11.89 -11.83 9.03
C LEU A 86 -13.27 -12.01 9.66
N THR A 87 -13.39 -12.79 10.73
CA THR A 87 -14.68 -12.99 11.41
C THR A 87 -15.24 -11.72 12.04
N GLU A 88 -14.36 -10.79 12.38
CA GLU A 88 -14.71 -9.48 12.91
C GLU A 88 -14.82 -8.38 11.84
N ALA A 89 -14.58 -8.71 10.57
CA ALA A 89 -14.69 -7.75 9.47
C ALA A 89 -16.15 -7.34 9.25
N SER A 90 -16.37 -6.07 8.96
CA SER A 90 -17.68 -5.48 8.77
C SER A 90 -17.58 -4.24 7.87
N GLU A 91 -18.67 -3.54 7.66
CA GLU A 91 -18.71 -2.26 6.94
C GLU A 91 -17.84 -1.15 7.58
N ASP A 92 -17.52 -1.27 8.87
CA ASP A 92 -16.60 -0.38 9.58
C ASP A 92 -15.11 -0.75 9.40
N THR A 93 -14.83 -1.82 8.65
CA THR A 93 -13.48 -2.33 8.39
C THR A 93 -12.98 -1.86 7.03
N VAL A 94 -11.75 -1.41 6.99
CA VAL A 94 -11.01 -1.12 5.76
C VAL A 94 -9.84 -2.10 5.62
N VAL A 95 -9.71 -2.70 4.46
CA VAL A 95 -8.53 -3.48 4.07
C VAL A 95 -7.69 -2.64 3.13
N LEU A 96 -6.42 -2.42 3.46
CA LEU A 96 -5.42 -1.88 2.55
C LEU A 96 -4.60 -3.03 1.97
N LEU A 97 -4.88 -3.37 0.72
CA LEU A 97 -4.23 -4.45 -0.02
C LEU A 97 -3.03 -3.89 -0.82
N ILE A 98 -1.84 -4.34 -0.50
CA ILE A 98 -0.60 -4.01 -1.22
C ILE A 98 -0.20 -5.22 -2.06
N SER A 99 -0.38 -5.13 -3.38
CA SER A 99 -0.21 -6.29 -4.27
C SER A 99 0.31 -5.87 -5.64
N PHE A 100 1.47 -6.39 -6.01
CA PHE A 100 2.18 -6.12 -7.27
C PHE A 100 2.35 -7.38 -8.10
N ALA A 101 2.83 -7.23 -9.33
CA ALA A 101 3.03 -8.30 -10.30
C ALA A 101 3.61 -9.58 -9.67
N ARG A 102 3.19 -10.74 -10.16
CA ARG A 102 3.18 -12.05 -9.50
C ARG A 102 2.22 -12.10 -8.31
N TYR A 103 1.11 -11.37 -8.42
CA TYR A 103 0.04 -11.23 -7.44
C TYR A 103 -0.22 -12.52 -6.65
N THR A 104 -0.11 -12.44 -5.33
CA THR A 104 -0.26 -13.61 -4.45
C THR A 104 -1.72 -13.96 -4.28
N LYS A 105 -2.09 -15.18 -4.65
CA LYS A 105 -3.49 -15.66 -4.54
C LYS A 105 -4.04 -15.55 -3.12
N TRP A 106 -3.19 -15.78 -2.13
CA TRP A 106 -3.57 -15.71 -0.74
C TRP A 106 -4.07 -14.31 -0.33
N SER A 107 -3.31 -13.25 -0.63
CA SER A 107 -3.68 -11.88 -0.27
C SER A 107 -4.96 -11.42 -0.97
N LEU A 108 -5.13 -11.80 -2.24
CA LEU A 108 -6.35 -11.52 -3.00
C LEU A 108 -7.56 -12.25 -2.41
N LYS A 109 -7.41 -13.54 -2.07
CA LYS A 109 -8.47 -14.32 -1.45
C LYS A 109 -8.84 -13.76 -0.07
N TYR A 110 -7.86 -13.36 0.72
CA TYR A 110 -8.08 -12.72 2.01
C TYR A 110 -8.91 -11.45 1.88
N ALA A 111 -8.52 -10.55 0.97
CA ALA A 111 -9.25 -9.31 0.70
C ALA A 111 -10.67 -9.58 0.17
N GLN A 112 -10.84 -10.59 -0.70
CA GLN A 112 -12.17 -10.99 -1.19
C GLN A 112 -13.09 -11.49 -0.08
N ILE A 113 -12.56 -12.29 0.87
CA ILE A 113 -13.34 -12.76 2.01
C ILE A 113 -13.73 -11.57 2.90
N ALA A 114 -12.80 -10.67 3.20
CA ALA A 114 -13.10 -9.46 3.97
C ALA A 114 -14.18 -8.61 3.28
N LYS A 115 -14.12 -8.46 1.94
CA LYS A 115 -15.12 -7.75 1.15
C LYS A 115 -16.49 -8.39 1.29
N ASN A 116 -16.57 -9.71 1.27
CA ASN A 116 -17.83 -10.46 1.44
C ASN A 116 -18.43 -10.26 2.84
N HIS A 117 -17.63 -9.88 3.84
CA HIS A 117 -18.07 -9.49 5.18
C HIS A 117 -18.39 -8.00 5.30
N GLY A 118 -18.39 -7.27 4.20
CA GLY A 118 -18.73 -5.84 4.17
C GLY A 118 -17.55 -4.88 4.24
N ALA A 119 -16.31 -5.37 4.41
CA ALA A 119 -15.14 -4.50 4.46
C ALA A 119 -14.92 -3.76 3.13
N LYS A 120 -14.52 -2.51 3.22
CA LYS A 120 -14.09 -1.71 2.07
C LYS A 120 -12.65 -2.06 1.71
N ILE A 121 -12.41 -2.29 0.42
CA ILE A 121 -11.09 -2.65 -0.10
C ILE A 121 -10.44 -1.45 -0.75
N LEU A 122 -9.29 -1.05 -0.23
CA LEU A 122 -8.37 -0.10 -0.85
C LEU A 122 -7.18 -0.87 -1.39
N ALA A 123 -6.71 -0.56 -2.59
CA ALA A 123 -5.56 -1.24 -3.16
C ALA A 123 -4.43 -0.27 -3.54
N ILE A 124 -3.20 -0.73 -3.36
CA ILE A 124 -2.01 -0.14 -3.95
C ILE A 124 -1.41 -1.23 -4.84
N THR A 125 -1.34 -0.97 -6.13
CA THR A 125 -0.95 -1.94 -7.14
C THR A 125 -0.19 -1.28 -8.29
N ASP A 126 0.30 -2.07 -9.23
CA ASP A 126 1.15 -1.62 -10.35
C ASP A 126 0.41 -1.47 -11.68
N SER A 127 -0.86 -1.91 -11.76
CA SER A 127 -1.59 -1.88 -13.02
C SER A 127 -3.10 -1.87 -12.82
N ILE A 128 -3.81 -1.17 -13.73
CA ILE A 128 -5.28 -1.23 -13.86
C ILE A 128 -5.78 -2.63 -14.25
N SER A 129 -4.93 -3.45 -14.86
CA SER A 129 -5.24 -4.84 -15.20
C SER A 129 -4.96 -5.82 -14.06
N SER A 130 -4.48 -5.35 -12.91
CA SER A 130 -4.18 -6.21 -11.76
C SER A 130 -5.47 -6.76 -11.13
N PRO A 131 -5.45 -7.97 -10.59
CA PRO A 131 -6.59 -8.51 -9.85
C PRO A 131 -6.87 -7.73 -8.56
N ALA A 132 -5.88 -7.02 -8.01
CA ALA A 132 -6.07 -6.14 -6.86
C ALA A 132 -6.89 -4.90 -7.23
N TRP A 133 -6.65 -4.31 -8.41
CA TRP A 133 -7.46 -3.22 -8.95
C TRP A 133 -8.92 -3.65 -9.12
N ALA A 134 -9.14 -4.79 -9.75
CA ALA A 134 -10.50 -5.30 -10.00
C ALA A 134 -11.30 -5.58 -8.71
N LEU A 135 -10.60 -5.88 -7.61
CA LEU A 135 -11.22 -6.16 -6.31
C LEU A 135 -11.51 -4.89 -5.51
N ALA A 136 -10.72 -3.84 -5.72
CA ALA A 136 -10.74 -2.64 -4.88
C ALA A 136 -11.99 -1.76 -5.11
N ASP A 137 -12.40 -1.06 -4.07
CA ASP A 137 -13.37 0.03 -4.14
C ASP A 137 -12.69 1.35 -4.53
N HIS A 138 -11.43 1.54 -4.08
CA HIS A 138 -10.54 2.60 -4.51
C HIS A 138 -9.12 2.05 -4.63
N ALA A 139 -8.37 2.53 -5.61
CA ALA A 139 -7.00 2.05 -5.80
C ALA A 139 -6.06 3.16 -6.28
N ILE A 140 -4.78 3.01 -5.91
CA ILE A 140 -3.70 3.84 -6.43
C ILE A 140 -2.77 2.94 -7.23
N ILE A 141 -2.46 3.38 -8.44
CA ILE A 141 -1.42 2.78 -9.27
C ILE A 141 -0.09 3.43 -8.90
N ILE A 142 0.90 2.58 -8.66
CA ILE A 142 2.25 3.02 -8.38
C ILE A 142 3.23 2.34 -9.33
N GLU A 143 4.16 3.10 -9.85
CA GLU A 143 5.22 2.54 -10.67
C GLU A 143 6.21 1.76 -9.78
N ILE A 144 6.46 0.51 -10.14
CA ILE A 144 7.41 -0.36 -9.46
C ILE A 144 8.53 -0.71 -10.41
N ASN A 145 9.71 -0.21 -10.13
CA ASN A 145 10.92 -0.60 -10.84
C ASN A 145 11.42 -1.94 -10.34
N LEU A 146 11.90 -2.77 -11.28
CA LEU A 146 12.68 -3.95 -10.94
C LEU A 146 14.16 -3.56 -10.89
N ASN A 147 14.82 -3.90 -9.79
CA ASN A 147 16.28 -3.79 -9.75
C ASN A 147 16.92 -4.86 -10.64
N GLU A 148 18.24 -4.81 -10.82
CA GLU A 148 19.00 -5.75 -11.66
C GLU A 148 18.83 -7.22 -11.25
N MET A 149 18.46 -7.47 -9.99
CA MET A 149 18.20 -8.82 -9.45
C MET A 149 16.73 -9.24 -9.66
N GLY A 150 15.88 -8.42 -10.28
CA GLY A 150 14.46 -8.68 -10.49
C GLY A 150 13.59 -8.52 -9.24
N PHE A 151 14.06 -7.80 -8.22
CA PHE A 151 13.27 -7.43 -7.05
C PHE A 151 12.62 -6.07 -7.23
N ASN A 152 11.43 -5.91 -6.66
CA ASN A 152 10.72 -4.64 -6.66
C ASN A 152 11.48 -3.57 -5.86
N SER A 153 11.65 -2.40 -6.45
CA SER A 153 12.02 -1.19 -5.71
C SER A 153 10.76 -0.57 -5.11
N PHE A 154 10.80 -0.21 -3.83
CA PHE A 154 9.66 0.35 -3.11
C PHE A 154 9.82 1.85 -2.79
N SER A 155 10.73 2.54 -3.46
CA SER A 155 10.97 3.98 -3.21
C SER A 155 9.69 4.81 -3.36
N CYS A 156 8.97 4.66 -4.48
CA CYS A 156 7.68 5.33 -4.69
C CYS A 156 6.63 4.90 -3.66
N LEU A 157 6.60 3.62 -3.28
CA LEU A 157 5.64 3.09 -2.32
C LEU A 157 5.82 3.69 -0.92
N TYR A 158 7.05 3.80 -0.43
CA TYR A 158 7.31 4.43 0.86
C TYR A 158 7.03 5.94 0.83
N CYS A 159 7.35 6.63 -0.27
CA CYS A 159 6.98 8.02 -0.47
C CYS A 159 5.45 8.22 -0.45
N LEU A 160 4.69 7.32 -1.06
CA LEU A 160 3.23 7.30 -0.99
C LEU A 160 2.74 7.15 0.46
N PHE A 161 3.32 6.23 1.24
CA PHE A 161 2.93 6.02 2.63
C PHE A 161 3.14 7.27 3.48
N ASP A 162 4.31 7.92 3.34
CA ASP A 162 4.61 9.16 4.06
C ASP A 162 3.62 10.27 3.68
N SER A 163 3.22 10.35 2.41
CA SER A 163 2.24 11.32 1.92
C SER A 163 0.84 11.07 2.52
N ILE A 164 0.39 9.82 2.58
CA ILE A 164 -0.88 9.43 3.19
C ILE A 164 -0.88 9.77 4.69
N VAL A 165 0.16 9.38 5.40
CA VAL A 165 0.29 9.61 6.85
C VAL A 165 0.35 11.11 7.17
N ALA A 166 1.11 11.89 6.39
CA ALA A 166 1.17 13.35 6.54
C ALA A 166 -0.20 14.01 6.34
N LYS A 167 -0.96 13.57 5.34
CA LYS A 167 -2.31 14.10 5.08
C LYS A 167 -3.27 13.74 6.21
N ILE A 168 -3.28 12.50 6.69
CA ILE A 168 -4.10 12.05 7.83
C ILE A 168 -3.80 12.92 9.05
N ARG A 169 -2.52 13.11 9.39
CA ARG A 169 -2.09 13.94 10.53
C ARG A 169 -2.58 15.37 10.39
N LYS A 170 -2.40 15.97 9.21
CA LYS A 170 -2.84 17.35 8.93
C LYS A 170 -4.35 17.53 9.10
N THR A 171 -5.14 16.55 8.65
CA THR A 171 -6.60 16.58 8.75
C THR A 171 -7.05 16.49 10.22
N ARG A 172 -6.43 15.61 11.00
CA ARG A 172 -6.74 15.46 12.44
C ARG A 172 -6.39 16.69 13.27
N CYS A 173 -5.25 17.33 12.99
CA CYS A 173 -4.88 18.56 13.71
C CYS A 173 -5.89 19.69 13.49
N LYS A 174 -6.55 19.76 12.32
CA LYS A 174 -7.58 20.75 12.02
C LYS A 174 -8.93 20.48 12.71
N SER A 175 -9.21 19.25 13.08
CA SER A 175 -10.46 18.88 13.77
C SER A 175 -10.40 19.08 15.29
N ILE A 176 -9.23 19.42 15.84
CA ILE A 176 -9.00 19.65 17.29
C ILE A 176 -8.87 21.16 17.59
N SER A 177 -8.66 21.98 16.57
CA SER A 177 -8.63 23.45 16.66
C SER A 177 -9.99 24.07 16.35
#